data_72ec5a9d51f7730bfbd016ecfd9100bd
#
_entry.id   72ec5a9d51f7730bfbd016ecfd9100bd
#
_cell.length_a   1.000
_cell.length_b   1.000
_cell.length_c   1.000
_cell.angle_alpha   90.00
_cell.angle_beta   90.00
_cell.angle_gamma   90.00
#
_symmetry.space_group_name_H-M   'P 1'
#
loop_
_entity.id
_entity.type
_entity.pdbx_description
1 polymer ?
#
loop_
_entity_poly.entity_id
_entity_poly.type
_entity_poly.pdbx_seq_one_letter_code
_entity_poly.pdbx_strand_id
1 'polypeptide(L)'
;LIITTFELQSTRLPVIKVNPLLSAQDIDTIREIIADLPIARSADQSVDHQQKIASIQQCSQQMLGILNNLVFAHIDPDASVEDMIGEASVLALGNQSMIEEALKKREEIGSLFMDELHFGLLHATSEGVKSAQAQFIWPKEGKFTKYPKIEAVVVLLLPKAHAMYEQKLLSLITINMMESTELKQAVLAQEERRIVSVLSNLYLEMLQTESFA
;
A
#
# COMPACT_ATOMS: atom_id res chain seq x y z
N LEU A 1 -26.92 5.74 -10.64
CA LEU A 1 -27.39 5.33 -9.32
C LEU A 1 -26.68 6.14 -8.25
N ILE A 2 -27.41 6.64 -7.25
CA ILE A 2 -26.87 7.30 -6.05
C ILE A 2 -27.28 6.45 -4.85
N ILE A 3 -26.32 6.07 -4.02
CA ILE A 3 -26.56 5.38 -2.73
C ILE A 3 -26.31 6.40 -1.61
N THR A 4 -27.25 6.56 -0.72
CA THR A 4 -27.18 7.59 0.34
C THR A 4 -27.76 7.07 1.65
N THR A 5 -27.30 7.63 2.77
CA THR A 5 -27.83 7.33 4.12
C THR A 5 -28.88 8.33 4.59
N PHE A 6 -29.11 9.40 3.85
CA PHE A 6 -30.10 10.44 4.14
C PHE A 6 -31.05 10.61 2.94
N GLU A 7 -32.14 11.33 3.15
CA GLU A 7 -33.07 11.61 2.06
C GLU A 7 -32.46 12.58 1.06
N LEU A 8 -32.35 12.11 -0.19
CA LEU A 8 -31.86 12.89 -1.32
C LEU A 8 -32.84 12.71 -2.48
N GLN A 9 -33.22 13.81 -3.10
CA GLN A 9 -34.02 13.78 -4.34
C GLN A 9 -33.12 14.08 -5.55
N SER A 10 -33.19 13.25 -6.56
CA SER A 10 -32.49 13.46 -7.82
C SER A 10 -33.45 13.24 -8.98
N THR A 11 -33.43 14.16 -9.96
CA THR A 11 -34.23 14.08 -11.18
C THR A 11 -33.53 13.35 -12.32
N ARG A 12 -32.23 13.03 -12.15
CA ARG A 12 -31.40 12.45 -13.22
C ARG A 12 -30.96 11.02 -12.97
N LEU A 13 -30.80 10.64 -11.70
CA LEU A 13 -30.30 9.31 -11.32
C LEU A 13 -31.21 8.69 -10.26
N PRO A 14 -31.47 7.38 -10.31
CA PRO A 14 -32.12 6.66 -9.23
C PRO A 14 -31.35 6.86 -7.93
N VAL A 15 -32.06 7.10 -6.84
CA VAL A 15 -31.51 7.28 -5.49
C VAL A 15 -32.00 6.14 -4.61
N ILE A 16 -31.07 5.46 -3.93
CA ILE A 16 -31.38 4.45 -2.92
C ILE A 16 -30.91 4.98 -1.57
N LYS A 17 -31.84 5.04 -0.62
CA LYS A 17 -31.52 5.30 0.76
C LYS A 17 -31.24 3.98 1.47
N VAL A 18 -30.10 3.86 2.13
CA VAL A 18 -29.66 2.67 2.84
C VAL A 18 -29.36 3.02 4.31
N ASN A 19 -29.37 2.00 5.16
CA ASN A 19 -28.93 2.17 6.53
C ASN A 19 -27.41 2.42 6.57
N PRO A 20 -26.89 3.32 7.44
CA PRO A 20 -25.45 3.53 7.61
C PRO A 20 -24.62 2.26 7.86
N LEU A 21 -25.25 1.23 8.44
CA LEU A 21 -24.63 -0.06 8.72
C LEU A 21 -24.80 -1.10 7.60
N LEU A 22 -25.44 -0.71 6.47
CA LEU A 22 -25.65 -1.58 5.30
C LEU A 22 -26.20 -2.96 5.70
N SER A 23 -27.50 -3.06 5.96
CA SER A 23 -28.13 -4.33 6.29
C SER A 23 -28.12 -5.28 5.08
N ALA A 24 -28.28 -6.60 5.31
CA ALA A 24 -28.40 -7.59 4.25
C ALA A 24 -29.53 -7.22 3.26
N GLN A 25 -30.64 -6.68 3.77
CA GLN A 25 -31.76 -6.23 2.96
C GLN A 25 -31.42 -5.02 2.09
N ASP A 26 -30.59 -4.07 2.57
CA ASP A 26 -30.09 -2.96 1.76
C ASP A 26 -29.22 -3.47 0.61
N ILE A 27 -28.38 -4.46 0.88
CA ILE A 27 -27.50 -5.07 -0.14
C ILE A 27 -28.33 -5.76 -1.24
N ASP A 28 -29.36 -6.49 -0.86
CA ASP A 28 -30.24 -7.17 -1.83
C ASP A 28 -31.04 -6.15 -2.65
N THR A 29 -31.56 -5.10 -2.02
CA THR A 29 -32.22 -3.99 -2.73
C THR A 29 -31.30 -3.29 -3.74
N ILE A 30 -30.05 -3.05 -3.35
CA ILE A 30 -29.06 -2.45 -4.26
C ILE A 30 -28.80 -3.39 -5.45
N ARG A 31 -28.66 -4.69 -5.23
CA ARG A 31 -28.43 -5.68 -6.29
C ARG A 31 -29.62 -5.75 -7.27
N GLU A 32 -30.84 -5.77 -6.76
CA GLU A 32 -32.04 -5.77 -7.61
C GLU A 32 -32.10 -4.52 -8.50
N ILE A 33 -31.90 -3.33 -7.92
CA ILE A 33 -31.96 -2.08 -8.67
C ILE A 33 -30.80 -1.97 -9.69
N ILE A 34 -29.61 -2.48 -9.36
CA ILE A 34 -28.50 -2.55 -10.32
C ILE A 34 -28.82 -3.51 -11.47
N ALA A 35 -29.49 -4.64 -11.20
CA ALA A 35 -29.90 -5.60 -12.21
C ALA A 35 -30.96 -5.03 -13.16
N ASP A 36 -31.84 -4.17 -12.66
CA ASP A 36 -32.93 -3.54 -13.43
C ASP A 36 -32.50 -2.22 -14.13
N LEU A 37 -31.35 -1.65 -13.76
CA LEU A 37 -30.83 -0.51 -14.50
C LEU A 37 -30.58 -0.96 -15.94
N PRO A 38 -31.09 -0.22 -16.97
CA PRO A 38 -30.68 -0.44 -18.34
C PRO A 38 -29.21 -0.05 -18.44
N ILE A 39 -28.34 -0.95 -18.03
CA ILE A 39 -26.95 -0.91 -18.42
C ILE A 39 -27.04 -1.01 -19.94
N ALA A 40 -26.81 0.12 -20.61
CA ALA A 40 -26.58 0.09 -22.03
C ALA A 40 -25.44 -0.95 -22.20
N ARG A 41 -25.81 -2.16 -22.56
CA ARG A 41 -24.89 -3.18 -23.03
C ARG A 41 -24.38 -2.62 -24.36
N SER A 42 -23.52 -1.61 -24.23
CA SER A 42 -22.78 -1.06 -25.32
C SER A 42 -21.98 -2.20 -25.92
N ALA A 43 -22.09 -2.33 -27.23
CA ALA A 43 -21.49 -3.34 -28.08
C ALA A 43 -19.94 -3.25 -28.09
N ASP A 44 -19.28 -3.26 -26.93
CA ASP A 44 -17.84 -3.11 -26.83
C ASP A 44 -17.19 -4.02 -25.80
N GLN A 45 -17.62 -5.31 -25.76
CA GLN A 45 -16.92 -6.33 -24.96
C GLN A 45 -15.43 -6.44 -25.37
N SER A 46 -15.08 -6.08 -26.60
CA SER A 46 -13.70 -6.12 -27.07
C SER A 46 -12.83 -5.00 -26.46
N VAL A 47 -13.40 -3.81 -26.31
CA VAL A 47 -12.71 -2.66 -25.68
C VAL A 47 -12.52 -2.90 -24.17
N ASP A 48 -13.55 -3.47 -23.52
CA ASP A 48 -13.48 -3.83 -22.10
C ASP A 48 -12.39 -4.86 -21.84
N HIS A 49 -12.29 -5.91 -22.66
CA HIS A 49 -11.23 -6.91 -22.56
C HIS A 49 -9.83 -6.34 -22.79
N GLN A 50 -9.67 -5.44 -23.76
CA GLN A 50 -8.38 -4.79 -24.01
C GLN A 50 -7.96 -3.89 -22.86
N GLN A 51 -8.89 -3.11 -22.31
CA GLN A 51 -8.63 -2.28 -21.13
C GLN A 51 -8.27 -3.13 -19.90
N LYS A 52 -8.97 -4.24 -19.71
CA LYS A 52 -8.68 -5.20 -18.61
C LYS A 52 -7.29 -5.82 -18.77
N ILE A 53 -6.91 -6.25 -19.96
CA ILE A 53 -5.56 -6.77 -20.24
C ILE A 53 -4.50 -5.69 -19.97
N ALA A 54 -4.74 -4.44 -20.41
CA ALA A 54 -3.83 -3.34 -20.19
C ALA A 54 -3.65 -3.03 -18.68
N SER A 55 -4.73 -3.05 -17.90
CA SER A 55 -4.67 -2.83 -16.44
C SER A 55 -3.93 -3.95 -15.71
N ILE A 56 -4.14 -5.21 -16.10
CA ILE A 56 -3.39 -6.36 -15.57
C ILE A 56 -1.91 -6.22 -15.89
N GLN A 57 -1.57 -5.87 -17.12
CA GLN A 57 -0.18 -5.65 -17.54
C GLN A 57 0.47 -4.53 -16.74
N GLN A 58 -0.21 -3.40 -16.60
CA GLN A 58 0.29 -2.27 -15.83
C GLN A 58 0.50 -2.65 -14.35
N CYS A 59 -0.49 -3.29 -13.73
CA CYS A 59 -0.39 -3.78 -12.36
C CYS A 59 0.82 -4.71 -12.20
N SER A 60 0.96 -5.70 -13.08
CA SER A 60 2.07 -6.66 -13.06
C SER A 60 3.44 -5.98 -13.19
N GLN A 61 3.56 -4.97 -14.05
CA GLN A 61 4.80 -4.20 -14.22
C GLN A 61 5.15 -3.42 -12.95
N GLN A 62 4.17 -2.82 -12.29
CA GLN A 62 4.38 -2.10 -11.03
C GLN A 62 4.75 -3.03 -9.88
N MET A 63 4.11 -4.20 -9.80
CA MET A 63 4.48 -5.25 -8.84
C MET A 63 5.94 -5.66 -8.99
N LEU A 64 6.34 -6.00 -10.22
CA LEU A 64 7.73 -6.35 -10.53
C LEU A 64 8.68 -5.18 -10.23
N GLY A 65 8.27 -3.94 -10.52
CA GLY A 65 9.05 -2.74 -10.19
C GLY A 65 9.32 -2.63 -8.68
N ILE A 66 8.33 -2.83 -7.83
CA ILE A 66 8.50 -2.78 -6.38
C ILE A 66 9.35 -3.97 -5.89
N LEU A 67 9.07 -5.20 -6.36
CA LEU A 67 9.83 -6.38 -5.97
C LEU A 67 11.32 -6.29 -6.35
N ASN A 68 11.63 -5.73 -7.51
CA ASN A 68 13.01 -5.53 -7.98
C ASN A 68 13.73 -4.38 -7.24
N ASN A 69 12.97 -3.48 -6.62
CA ASN A 69 13.48 -2.32 -5.88
C ASN A 69 13.35 -2.51 -4.36
N LEU A 70 13.15 -3.74 -3.88
CA LEU A 70 13.23 -4.03 -2.44
C LEU A 70 14.66 -3.81 -1.96
N VAL A 71 14.79 -3.13 -0.84
CA VAL A 71 16.08 -2.87 -0.21
C VAL A 71 16.08 -3.52 1.18
N PHE A 72 17.17 -4.23 1.46
CA PHE A 72 17.43 -4.86 2.74
C PHE A 72 18.73 -4.27 3.30
N ALA A 73 18.67 -3.66 4.47
CA ALA A 73 19.81 -2.93 5.03
C ALA A 73 19.94 -3.12 6.54
N HIS A 74 21.16 -2.91 7.03
CA HIS A 74 21.46 -2.94 8.45
C HIS A 74 22.15 -1.63 8.86
N ILE A 75 21.64 -1.01 9.92
CA ILE A 75 22.13 0.26 10.43
C ILE A 75 22.69 0.08 11.85
N ASP A 76 23.42 1.06 12.33
CA ASP A 76 23.94 1.09 13.69
C ASP A 76 22.80 0.93 14.71
N PRO A 77 22.93 0.07 15.74
CA PRO A 77 21.92 -0.08 16.78
C PRO A 77 21.62 1.22 17.55
N ASP A 78 22.59 2.14 17.63
CA ASP A 78 22.42 3.44 18.29
C ASP A 78 21.79 4.50 17.40
N ALA A 79 21.38 4.15 16.17
CA ALA A 79 20.80 5.08 15.22
C ALA A 79 19.54 5.77 15.79
N SER A 80 19.47 7.08 15.57
CA SER A 80 18.27 7.88 15.80
C SER A 80 17.30 7.76 14.61
N VAL A 81 16.09 8.30 14.75
CA VAL A 81 15.14 8.38 13.61
C VAL A 81 15.74 9.19 12.48
N GLU A 82 16.47 10.27 12.78
CA GLU A 82 17.16 11.09 11.78
C GLU A 82 18.23 10.30 11.03
N ASP A 83 18.98 9.42 11.72
CA ASP A 83 19.96 8.53 11.10
C ASP A 83 19.26 7.51 10.19
N MET A 84 18.14 6.94 10.64
CA MET A 84 17.32 6.01 9.85
C MET A 84 16.75 6.67 8.60
N ILE A 85 16.27 7.92 8.71
CA ILE A 85 15.79 8.73 7.57
C ILE A 85 16.94 9.03 6.61
N GLY A 86 18.11 9.41 7.13
CA GLY A 86 19.31 9.64 6.34
C GLY A 86 19.69 8.41 5.53
N GLU A 87 19.81 7.25 6.19
CA GLU A 87 20.14 5.98 5.52
C GLU A 87 19.08 5.59 4.48
N ALA A 88 17.80 5.67 4.85
CA ALA A 88 16.70 5.38 3.94
C ALA A 88 16.75 6.25 2.67
N SER A 89 17.14 7.52 2.81
CA SER A 89 17.25 8.46 1.69
C SER A 89 18.44 8.15 0.78
N VAL A 90 19.56 7.67 1.34
CA VAL A 90 20.74 7.22 0.59
C VAL A 90 20.44 5.96 -0.22
N LEU A 91 19.71 5.02 0.37
CA LEU A 91 19.33 3.75 -0.25
C LEU A 91 18.21 3.93 -1.29
N ALA A 92 17.55 5.07 -1.30
CA ALA A 92 16.42 5.32 -2.17
C ALA A 92 16.81 5.60 -3.63
N LEU A 93 15.97 5.12 -4.56
CA LEU A 93 16.09 5.46 -5.97
C LEU A 93 15.53 6.87 -6.24
N GLY A 94 16.42 7.87 -6.29
CA GLY A 94 15.97 9.23 -6.56
C GLY A 94 16.89 10.35 -6.09
N ASN A 95 16.30 11.49 -5.79
CA ASN A 95 17.01 12.63 -5.23
C ASN A 95 17.02 12.52 -3.70
N GLN A 96 18.18 12.18 -3.16
CA GLN A 96 18.38 11.94 -1.73
C GLN A 96 17.83 13.09 -0.86
N SER A 97 18.23 14.34 -1.14
CA SER A 97 17.86 15.50 -0.29
C SER A 97 16.35 15.71 -0.27
N MET A 98 15.66 15.55 -1.41
CA MET A 98 14.22 15.70 -1.49
C MET A 98 13.48 14.58 -0.77
N ILE A 99 14.02 13.35 -0.79
CA ILE A 99 13.45 12.21 -0.09
C ILE A 99 13.63 12.36 1.42
N GLU A 100 14.83 12.75 1.85
CA GLU A 100 15.15 13.00 3.25
C GLU A 100 14.25 14.10 3.84
N GLU A 101 14.09 15.22 3.13
CA GLU A 101 13.19 16.32 3.54
C GLU A 101 11.74 15.83 3.66
N ALA A 102 11.26 15.05 2.69
CA ALA A 102 9.90 14.52 2.71
C ALA A 102 9.66 13.55 3.87
N LEU A 103 10.63 12.68 4.19
CA LEU A 103 10.56 11.78 5.33
C LEU A 103 10.59 12.56 6.66
N LYS A 104 11.48 13.53 6.83
CA LYS A 104 11.53 14.39 8.02
C LYS A 104 10.21 15.13 8.24
N LYS A 105 9.70 15.77 7.21
CA LYS A 105 8.42 16.48 7.27
C LYS A 105 7.25 15.56 7.62
N ARG A 106 7.27 14.31 7.15
CA ARG A 106 6.24 13.33 7.50
C ARG A 106 6.36 12.89 8.96
N GLU A 107 7.57 12.70 9.47
CA GLU A 107 7.84 12.32 10.84
C GLU A 107 7.44 13.42 11.84
N GLU A 108 7.60 14.70 11.49
CA GLU A 108 7.13 15.85 12.29
C GLU A 108 5.62 15.85 12.54
N ILE A 109 4.83 15.25 11.64
CA ILE A 109 3.37 15.15 11.80
C ILE A 109 3.00 14.10 12.86
N GLY A 110 3.82 13.09 13.01
CA GLY A 110 3.65 12.02 14.01
C GLY A 110 4.47 10.79 13.66
N SER A 111 5.23 10.34 14.63
CA SER A 111 6.02 9.13 14.51
C SER A 111 5.14 7.89 14.48
N LEU A 112 5.49 6.93 13.65
CA LEU A 112 4.82 5.65 13.54
C LEU A 112 5.73 4.49 14.03
N PHE A 113 6.42 4.70 15.15
CA PHE A 113 7.15 3.65 15.84
C PHE A 113 6.19 2.92 16.79
N MET A 114 5.81 1.71 16.39
CA MET A 114 4.74 0.95 17.04
C MET A 114 5.33 -0.14 17.94
N ASP A 115 5.58 0.21 19.19
CA ASP A 115 6.15 -0.67 20.20
C ASP A 115 5.45 -2.03 20.34
N GLU A 116 4.12 -2.04 20.26
CA GLU A 116 3.30 -3.25 20.38
C GLU A 116 3.41 -4.16 19.15
N LEU A 117 3.78 -3.59 18.02
CA LEU A 117 3.94 -4.31 16.76
C LEU A 117 5.41 -4.62 16.45
N HIS A 118 6.34 -4.11 17.24
CA HIS A 118 7.79 -4.32 17.13
C HIS A 118 8.42 -3.75 15.86
N PHE A 119 7.79 -2.82 15.18
CA PHE A 119 8.39 -2.16 14.01
C PHE A 119 8.10 -0.65 13.95
N GLY A 120 9.00 0.08 13.31
CA GLY A 120 8.82 1.46 12.92
C GLY A 120 8.40 1.54 11.43
N LEU A 121 7.55 2.50 11.08
CA LEU A 121 7.14 2.78 9.70
C LEU A 121 7.53 4.20 9.32
N LEU A 122 8.45 4.33 8.39
CA LEU A 122 8.76 5.58 7.71
C LEU A 122 8.11 5.58 6.32
N HIS A 123 7.40 6.62 5.96
CA HIS A 123 6.83 6.70 4.61
C HIS A 123 6.76 8.13 4.10
N ALA A 124 6.96 8.31 2.82
CA ALA A 124 6.82 9.60 2.18
C ALA A 124 6.41 9.48 0.71
N THR A 125 5.70 10.50 0.24
CA THR A 125 5.46 10.75 -1.18
C THR A 125 6.26 11.98 -1.58
N SER A 126 7.14 11.84 -2.59
CA SER A 126 8.04 12.93 -3.00
C SER A 126 8.27 12.96 -4.50
N GLU A 127 8.47 14.15 -5.05
CA GLU A 127 8.97 14.33 -6.43
C GLU A 127 10.40 13.81 -6.58
N GLY A 128 11.14 13.69 -5.48
CA GLY A 128 12.48 13.12 -5.45
C GLY A 128 12.52 11.59 -5.65
N VAL A 129 11.41 10.89 -5.42
CA VAL A 129 11.33 9.42 -5.61
C VAL A 129 11.09 9.10 -7.08
N LYS A 130 11.95 8.27 -7.69
CA LYS A 130 11.85 7.89 -9.12
C LYS A 130 10.84 6.75 -9.35
N SER A 131 10.77 5.80 -8.44
CA SER A 131 9.86 4.65 -8.51
C SER A 131 9.43 4.23 -7.12
N ALA A 132 8.23 3.67 -7.01
CA ALA A 132 7.74 3.12 -5.75
C ALA A 132 8.69 2.02 -5.24
N GLN A 133 9.04 2.09 -3.97
CA GLN A 133 9.94 1.12 -3.34
C GLN A 133 9.64 0.90 -1.87
N ALA A 134 10.02 -0.26 -1.38
CA ALA A 134 10.02 -0.60 0.02
C ALA A 134 11.42 -0.96 0.49
N GLN A 135 11.76 -0.54 1.70
CA GLN A 135 13.03 -0.87 2.33
C GLN A 135 12.75 -1.50 3.70
N PHE A 136 13.54 -2.48 4.06
CA PHE A 136 13.51 -3.14 5.36
C PHE A 136 14.87 -2.93 6.03
N ILE A 137 14.87 -2.25 7.16
CA ILE A 137 16.09 -1.84 7.86
C ILE A 137 16.10 -2.45 9.24
N TRP A 138 17.20 -3.11 9.57
CA TRP A 138 17.41 -3.76 10.86
C TRP A 138 18.64 -3.19 11.58
N PRO A 139 18.77 -3.35 12.89
CA PRO A 139 20.03 -3.10 13.57
C PRO A 139 21.07 -4.12 13.12
N LYS A 140 22.33 -3.72 12.99
CA LYS A 140 23.45 -4.62 12.64
C LYS A 140 23.63 -5.76 13.64
N GLU A 141 23.35 -5.48 14.90
CA GLU A 141 23.42 -6.45 15.98
C GLU A 141 22.34 -6.15 17.01
N GLY A 142 21.76 -7.20 17.62
CA GLY A 142 20.81 -7.07 18.72
C GLY A 142 19.55 -6.30 18.40
N LYS A 143 19.28 -5.23 19.13
CA LYS A 143 18.10 -4.35 18.99
C LYS A 143 18.52 -2.88 18.92
N PHE A 144 17.64 -2.02 18.45
CA PHE A 144 17.86 -0.57 18.51
C PHE A 144 17.91 -0.12 19.98
N THR A 145 19.00 0.54 20.38
CA THR A 145 19.21 0.93 21.79
C THR A 145 18.24 2.03 22.22
N LYS A 146 17.97 3.00 21.33
CA LYS A 146 17.01 4.08 21.59
C LYS A 146 15.55 3.62 21.49
N TYR A 147 15.30 2.52 20.82
CA TYR A 147 13.96 1.95 20.57
C TYR A 147 13.96 0.45 20.85
N PRO A 148 14.12 0.01 22.11
CA PRO A 148 14.42 -1.39 22.44
C PRO A 148 13.32 -2.38 22.13
N LYS A 149 12.11 -1.89 21.83
CA LYS A 149 10.98 -2.72 21.38
C LYS A 149 10.88 -2.82 19.87
N ILE A 150 11.56 -1.96 19.13
CA ILE A 150 11.55 -1.95 17.67
C ILE A 150 12.64 -2.90 17.17
N GLU A 151 12.26 -3.86 16.35
CA GLU A 151 13.13 -4.88 15.78
C GLU A 151 13.43 -4.65 14.30
N ALA A 152 12.56 -3.89 13.62
CA ALA A 152 12.73 -3.52 12.21
C ALA A 152 12.14 -2.14 11.92
N VAL A 153 12.65 -1.48 10.89
CA VAL A 153 12.05 -0.27 10.32
C VAL A 153 11.67 -0.56 8.87
N VAL A 154 10.42 -0.34 8.54
CA VAL A 154 9.89 -0.45 7.17
C VAL A 154 9.81 0.95 6.58
N VAL A 155 10.39 1.14 5.41
CA VAL A 155 10.36 2.43 4.70
C VAL A 155 9.60 2.27 3.39
N LEU A 156 8.58 3.09 3.19
CA LEU A 156 7.75 3.08 1.98
C LEU A 156 7.87 4.43 1.27
N LEU A 157 8.38 4.40 0.05
CA LEU A 157 8.59 5.60 -0.76
C LEU A 157 7.76 5.54 -2.04
N LEU A 158 7.02 6.62 -2.28
CA LEU A 158 6.10 6.71 -3.42
C LEU A 158 6.44 7.98 -4.24
N PRO A 159 6.54 7.87 -5.57
CA PRO A 159 6.62 9.06 -6.43
C PRO A 159 5.41 9.95 -6.25
N LYS A 160 5.55 11.26 -6.36
CA LYS A 160 4.41 12.19 -6.29
C LYS A 160 3.42 11.94 -7.43
N ALA A 161 3.93 11.68 -8.63
CA ALA A 161 3.14 11.24 -9.78
C ALA A 161 3.17 9.70 -9.84
N HIS A 162 2.39 9.06 -8.96
CA HIS A 162 2.31 7.59 -8.88
C HIS A 162 1.03 7.07 -9.52
N ALA A 163 1.07 5.82 -9.95
CA ALA A 163 -0.10 5.10 -10.37
C ALA A 163 -0.87 4.54 -9.17
N MET A 164 -2.17 4.35 -9.33
CA MET A 164 -3.05 3.82 -8.28
C MET A 164 -2.57 2.47 -7.71
N TYR A 165 -2.05 1.60 -8.56
CA TYR A 165 -1.56 0.29 -8.15
C TYR A 165 -0.28 0.36 -7.29
N GLU A 166 0.63 1.30 -7.54
CA GLU A 166 1.81 1.49 -6.70
C GLU A 166 1.43 1.81 -5.26
N GLN A 167 0.45 2.69 -5.06
CA GLN A 167 -0.07 3.00 -3.74
C GLN A 167 -0.75 1.79 -3.09
N LYS A 168 -1.58 1.05 -3.82
CA LYS A 168 -2.23 -0.18 -3.33
C LYS A 168 -1.20 -1.22 -2.88
N LEU A 169 -0.16 -1.44 -3.67
CA LEU A 169 0.89 -2.42 -3.38
C LEU A 169 1.68 -2.07 -2.12
N LEU A 170 2.06 -0.79 -1.94
CA LEU A 170 2.73 -0.35 -0.70
C LEU A 170 1.78 -0.42 0.51
N SER A 171 0.49 -0.13 0.32
CA SER A 171 -0.51 -0.27 1.38
C SER A 171 -0.68 -1.72 1.85
N LEU A 172 -0.57 -2.71 0.94
CA LEU A 172 -0.57 -4.12 1.31
C LEU A 172 0.57 -4.48 2.26
N ILE A 173 1.76 -3.91 2.06
CA ILE A 173 2.88 -4.11 2.99
C ILE A 173 2.49 -3.60 4.38
N THR A 174 1.97 -2.37 4.46
CA THR A 174 1.57 -1.79 5.76
C THR A 174 0.51 -2.62 6.47
N ILE A 175 -0.55 -3.03 5.76
CA ILE A 175 -1.64 -3.83 6.32
C ILE A 175 -1.08 -5.16 6.88
N ASN A 176 -0.28 -5.85 6.09
CA ASN A 176 0.30 -7.12 6.50
C ASN A 176 1.31 -6.98 7.65
N MET A 177 2.01 -5.87 7.75
CA MET A 177 2.87 -5.59 8.92
C MET A 177 2.04 -5.32 10.19
N MET A 178 0.86 -4.70 10.07
CA MET A 178 -0.02 -4.43 11.22
C MET A 178 -0.77 -5.68 11.69
N GLU A 179 -1.12 -6.60 10.80
CA GLU A 179 -1.97 -7.78 11.07
C GLU A 179 -1.13 -9.03 11.36
N SER A 180 -0.16 -9.08 12.16
CA SER A 180 0.58 -10.29 12.59
C SER A 180 0.62 -11.46 11.57
N THR A 181 0.89 -11.14 10.31
CA THR A 181 0.89 -12.06 9.18
C THR A 181 2.26 -12.71 8.98
N GLU A 182 2.36 -13.58 7.99
CA GLU A 182 3.61 -14.20 7.58
C GLU A 182 4.66 -13.17 7.15
N LEU A 183 4.24 -12.06 6.52
CA LEU A 183 5.15 -10.98 6.15
C LEU A 183 5.82 -10.38 7.38
N LYS A 184 5.04 -10.02 8.40
CA LYS A 184 5.58 -9.48 9.65
C LYS A 184 6.57 -10.44 10.31
N GLN A 185 6.22 -11.72 10.37
CA GLN A 185 7.12 -12.74 10.94
C GLN A 185 8.44 -12.82 10.16
N ALA A 186 8.39 -12.81 8.82
CA ALA A 186 9.57 -12.84 7.97
C ALA A 186 10.44 -11.58 8.15
N VAL A 187 9.81 -10.40 8.29
CA VAL A 187 10.52 -9.13 8.53
C VAL A 187 11.20 -9.13 9.89
N LEU A 188 10.50 -9.51 10.96
CA LEU A 188 11.11 -9.56 12.30
C LEU A 188 12.19 -10.64 12.43
N ALA A 189 12.09 -11.72 11.66
CA ALA A 189 13.11 -12.76 11.58
C ALA A 189 14.27 -12.44 10.61
N GLN A 190 14.23 -11.29 9.92
CA GLN A 190 15.24 -10.84 8.93
C GLN A 190 15.42 -11.83 7.75
N GLU A 191 14.35 -12.51 7.35
CA GLU A 191 14.36 -13.54 6.32
C GLU A 191 14.07 -12.94 4.94
N GLU A 192 15.06 -12.26 4.32
CA GLU A 192 14.91 -11.53 3.05
C GLU A 192 14.20 -12.35 1.96
N ARG A 193 14.63 -13.59 1.73
CA ARG A 193 14.05 -14.47 0.71
C ARG A 193 12.57 -14.78 1.00
N ARG A 194 12.22 -14.93 2.26
CA ARG A 194 10.85 -15.17 2.69
C ARG A 194 10.00 -13.91 2.51
N ILE A 195 10.55 -12.73 2.82
CA ILE A 195 9.88 -11.44 2.56
C ILE A 195 9.53 -11.33 1.08
N VAL A 196 10.49 -11.57 0.18
CA VAL A 196 10.25 -11.53 -1.27
C VAL A 196 9.17 -12.52 -1.69
N SER A 197 9.23 -13.76 -1.18
CA SER A 197 8.25 -14.81 -1.50
C SER A 197 6.84 -14.45 -1.03
N VAL A 198 6.70 -13.97 0.22
CA VAL A 198 5.40 -13.58 0.78
C VAL A 198 4.83 -12.39 0.02
N LEU A 199 5.62 -11.36 -0.25
CA LEU A 199 5.17 -10.21 -1.05
C LEU A 199 4.75 -10.61 -2.46
N SER A 200 5.49 -11.53 -3.09
CA SER A 200 5.12 -12.04 -4.41
C SER A 200 3.76 -12.74 -4.39
N ASN A 201 3.48 -13.55 -3.36
CA ASN A 201 2.19 -14.22 -3.20
C ASN A 201 1.06 -13.22 -2.95
N LEU A 202 1.24 -12.27 -2.04
CA LEU A 202 0.25 -11.21 -1.77
C LEU A 202 -0.08 -10.40 -3.02
N TYR A 203 0.91 -10.09 -3.83
CA TYR A 203 0.73 -9.36 -5.07
C TYR A 203 0.00 -10.21 -6.12
N LEU A 204 0.31 -11.50 -6.23
CA LEU A 204 -0.41 -12.41 -7.13
C LEU A 204 -1.88 -12.58 -6.72
N GLU A 205 -2.17 -12.69 -5.43
CA GLU A 205 -3.54 -12.75 -4.92
C GLU A 205 -4.31 -11.47 -5.26
N MET A 206 -3.69 -10.29 -5.05
CA MET A 206 -4.28 -9.02 -5.44
C MET A 206 -4.56 -8.96 -6.95
N LEU A 207 -3.63 -9.42 -7.78
CA LEU A 207 -3.80 -9.44 -9.23
C LEU A 207 -4.97 -10.33 -9.66
N GLN A 208 -5.15 -11.48 -9.01
CA GLN A 208 -6.27 -12.38 -9.27
C GLN A 208 -7.60 -11.72 -8.90
N THR A 209 -7.71 -11.08 -7.74
CA THR A 209 -8.94 -10.40 -7.32
C THR A 209 -9.32 -9.24 -8.23
N GLU A 210 -8.36 -8.42 -8.66
CA GLU A 210 -8.58 -7.32 -9.60
C GLU A 210 -8.92 -7.82 -11.03
N SER A 211 -8.50 -9.04 -11.40
CA SER A 211 -8.77 -9.61 -12.73
C SER A 211 -10.19 -10.14 -12.88
N PHE A 212 -10.88 -10.44 -11.77
CA PHE A 212 -12.23 -11.00 -11.75
C PHE A 212 -13.31 -10.00 -11.31
N ALA A 213 -12.95 -8.79 -10.93
CA ALA A 213 -13.86 -7.70 -10.58
C ALA A 213 -14.13 -6.80 -11.80
#